data_a477d0fa783a4adf1e2bebb2ec67b1c0
#
_entry.id   a477d0fa783a4adf1e2bebb2ec67b1c0
#
_cell.length_a   1.000
_cell.length_b   1.000
_cell.length_c   1.000
_cell.angle_alpha   90.00
_cell.angle_beta   90.00
_cell.angle_gamma   90.00
#
_symmetry.space_group_name_H-M   'P 1'
#
loop_
_entity.id
_entity.type
_entity.pdbx_description
1 polymer ?
#
loop_
_entity_poly.entity_id
_entity_poly.type
_entity_poly.pdbx_seq_one_letter_code
_entity_poly.pdbx_strand_id
1 'polypeptide(L)'
;MGSIPMNRVMERFDRLNAVNDAAGARRLLLYWLEEAKLAGDERAQLSLCNELMGLFRLAGNKDEAIRYAESALALVDRTGIDGTVAAGTVCVNCGTVYTAFGQPKDAMVYYERAAAIYGQRLGTADARVGSLYNNMAACLTAAGEYVKAEESYGKALTVMSEVPGSEPERAITLLNLADLLRVAYGLADACERIDDCVQRAHDLMEGEGVARGTDYAQVCGKCAPIFEYYGWFAYAEELRRREAAIYGKAGNDSVTGERV
;
A
#
# COMPACT_ATOMS: atom_id res chain seq x y z
N MET A 1 11.83 -26.44 -19.05
CA MET A 1 11.59 -25.00 -19.20
C MET A 1 12.13 -24.33 -17.95
N GLY A 2 12.87 -23.23 -18.05
CA GLY A 2 13.48 -22.56 -16.90
C GLY A 2 12.42 -21.82 -16.09
N SER A 3 12.58 -21.81 -14.75
CA SER A 3 11.75 -21.00 -13.85
C SER A 3 11.98 -19.51 -14.15
N ILE A 4 10.94 -18.71 -14.03
CA ILE A 4 11.02 -17.24 -14.20
C ILE A 4 11.96 -16.64 -13.13
N PRO A 5 12.94 -15.80 -13.48
CA PRO A 5 13.89 -15.23 -12.52
C PRO A 5 13.25 -14.08 -11.74
N MET A 6 12.21 -14.38 -10.92
CA MET A 6 11.35 -13.38 -10.26
C MET A 6 12.14 -12.35 -9.44
N ASN A 7 13.21 -12.74 -8.74
CA ASN A 7 14.00 -11.78 -7.98
C ASN A 7 14.57 -10.66 -8.87
N ARG A 8 15.15 -11.02 -10.04
CA ARG A 8 15.69 -10.03 -11.00
C ARG A 8 14.59 -9.17 -11.63
N VAL A 9 13.42 -9.78 -11.87
CA VAL A 9 12.26 -9.06 -12.39
C VAL A 9 11.80 -8.01 -11.40
N MET A 10 11.66 -8.38 -10.12
CA MET A 10 11.23 -7.47 -9.06
C MET A 10 12.27 -6.38 -8.79
N GLU A 11 13.56 -6.70 -8.71
CA GLU A 11 14.63 -5.70 -8.59
C GLU A 11 14.58 -4.67 -9.71
N ARG A 12 14.32 -5.10 -10.94
CA ARG A 12 14.19 -4.17 -12.08
C ARG A 12 12.90 -3.36 -12.02
N PHE A 13 11.81 -3.97 -11.57
CA PHE A 13 10.54 -3.30 -11.34
C PHE A 13 10.68 -2.19 -10.29
N ASP A 14 11.33 -2.46 -9.16
CA ASP A 14 11.59 -1.49 -8.10
C ASP A 14 12.43 -0.31 -8.60
N ARG A 15 13.45 -0.57 -9.42
CA ARG A 15 14.25 0.51 -10.05
C ARG A 15 13.42 1.39 -10.97
N LEU A 16 12.51 0.82 -11.76
CA LEU A 16 11.63 1.59 -12.64
C LEU A 16 10.64 2.44 -11.83
N ASN A 17 10.11 1.89 -10.74
CA ASN A 17 9.25 2.64 -9.82
C ASN A 17 10.01 3.78 -9.13
N ALA A 18 11.25 3.56 -8.69
CA ALA A 18 12.09 4.59 -8.07
C ALA A 18 12.35 5.81 -8.95
N VAL A 19 12.34 5.62 -10.28
CA VAL A 19 12.48 6.73 -11.27
C VAL A 19 11.15 7.14 -11.89
N ASN A 20 10.01 6.70 -11.34
CA ASN A 20 8.66 6.97 -11.85
C ASN A 20 8.43 6.56 -13.32
N ASP A 21 9.16 5.57 -13.84
CA ASP A 21 8.90 5.00 -15.18
C ASP A 21 7.78 3.94 -15.14
N ALA A 22 6.56 4.40 -14.90
CA ALA A 22 5.38 3.54 -14.87
C ALA A 22 5.14 2.79 -16.20
N ALA A 23 5.52 3.40 -17.34
CA ALA A 23 5.39 2.77 -18.65
C ALA A 23 6.41 1.63 -18.82
N GLY A 24 7.63 1.82 -18.37
CA GLY A 24 8.68 0.79 -18.34
C GLY A 24 8.32 -0.35 -17.40
N ALA A 25 7.87 -0.02 -16.18
CA ALA A 25 7.40 -0.99 -15.19
C ALA A 25 6.27 -1.88 -15.75
N ARG A 26 5.26 -1.27 -16.39
CA ARG A 26 4.17 -2.00 -17.03
C ARG A 26 4.65 -2.92 -18.15
N ARG A 27 5.54 -2.43 -19.05
CA ARG A 27 6.08 -3.27 -20.13
C ARG A 27 6.87 -4.46 -19.59
N LEU A 28 7.68 -4.23 -18.56
CA LEU A 28 8.45 -5.29 -17.90
C LEU A 28 7.54 -6.39 -17.36
N LEU A 29 6.53 -6.03 -16.56
CA LEU A 29 5.64 -7.02 -15.94
C LEU A 29 4.79 -7.76 -16.97
N LEU A 30 4.28 -7.08 -18.00
CA LEU A 30 3.52 -7.71 -19.06
C LEU A 30 4.37 -8.71 -19.87
N TYR A 31 5.60 -8.35 -20.20
CA TYR A 31 6.52 -9.26 -20.87
C TYR A 31 6.74 -10.54 -20.06
N TRP A 32 7.08 -10.40 -18.78
CA TRP A 32 7.33 -11.56 -17.94
C TRP A 32 6.08 -12.37 -17.61
N LEU A 33 4.90 -11.74 -17.61
CA LEU A 33 3.64 -12.48 -17.48
C LEU A 33 3.41 -13.41 -18.66
N GLU A 34 3.69 -12.97 -19.89
CA GLU A 34 3.59 -13.84 -21.05
C GLU A 34 4.63 -14.97 -21.01
N GLU A 35 5.87 -14.69 -20.63
CA GLU A 35 6.89 -15.72 -20.44
C GLU A 35 6.47 -16.74 -19.34
N ALA A 36 5.87 -16.27 -18.25
CA ALA A 36 5.38 -17.14 -17.17
C ALA A 36 4.21 -18.03 -17.63
N LYS A 37 3.33 -17.52 -18.51
CA LYS A 37 2.27 -18.32 -19.13
C LYS A 37 2.83 -19.40 -20.04
N LEU A 38 3.78 -19.05 -20.91
CA LEU A 38 4.44 -19.99 -21.80
C LEU A 38 5.21 -21.08 -21.05
N ALA A 39 5.81 -20.73 -19.90
CA ALA A 39 6.52 -21.65 -19.03
C ALA A 39 5.59 -22.51 -18.16
N GLY A 40 4.29 -22.17 -18.04
CA GLY A 40 3.38 -22.80 -17.09
C GLY A 40 3.70 -22.48 -15.62
N ASP A 41 4.44 -21.39 -15.35
CA ASP A 41 4.83 -20.97 -14.00
C ASP A 41 3.72 -20.16 -13.34
N GLU A 42 2.74 -20.84 -12.74
CA GLU A 42 1.59 -20.19 -12.10
C GLU A 42 1.96 -19.33 -10.88
N ARG A 43 3.06 -19.65 -10.18
CA ARG A 43 3.53 -18.84 -9.05
C ARG A 43 4.08 -17.50 -9.53
N ALA A 44 4.86 -17.51 -10.60
CA ALA A 44 5.32 -16.28 -11.24
C ALA A 44 4.14 -15.46 -11.80
N GLN A 45 3.17 -16.12 -12.47
CA GLN A 45 1.97 -15.45 -12.94
C GLN A 45 1.22 -14.75 -11.80
N LEU A 46 1.05 -15.41 -10.65
CA LEU A 46 0.37 -14.83 -9.49
C LEU A 46 1.09 -13.56 -8.99
N SER A 47 2.40 -13.63 -8.81
CA SER A 47 3.19 -12.47 -8.38
C SER A 47 3.07 -11.30 -9.37
N LEU A 48 3.19 -11.59 -10.67
CA LEU A 48 3.11 -10.57 -11.73
C LEU A 48 1.70 -9.98 -11.86
N CYS A 49 0.64 -10.77 -11.72
CA CYS A 49 -0.73 -10.26 -11.69
C CYS A 49 -0.97 -9.36 -10.48
N ASN A 50 -0.39 -9.71 -9.32
CA ASN A 50 -0.48 -8.91 -8.11
C ASN A 50 0.15 -7.52 -8.29
N GLU A 51 1.32 -7.43 -8.91
CA GLU A 51 1.94 -6.12 -9.21
C GLU A 51 1.17 -5.34 -10.30
N LEU A 52 0.71 -6.02 -11.34
CA LEU A 52 -0.07 -5.39 -12.41
C LEU A 52 -1.38 -4.80 -11.92
N MET A 53 -2.12 -5.47 -11.02
CA MET A 53 -3.35 -4.89 -10.47
C MET A 53 -3.06 -3.58 -9.73
N GLY A 54 -1.93 -3.50 -8.99
CA GLY A 54 -1.48 -2.29 -8.31
C GLY A 54 -1.13 -1.16 -9.28
N LEU A 55 -0.33 -1.47 -10.32
CA LEU A 55 0.04 -0.49 -11.35
C LEU A 55 -1.18 0.07 -12.09
N PHE A 56 -2.10 -0.78 -12.52
CA PHE A 56 -3.30 -0.32 -13.22
C PHE A 56 -4.25 0.45 -12.32
N ARG A 57 -4.33 0.09 -11.03
CA ARG A 57 -5.08 0.87 -10.03
C ARG A 57 -4.50 2.29 -9.90
N LEU A 58 -3.18 2.42 -9.76
CA LEU A 58 -2.51 3.74 -9.67
C LEU A 58 -2.65 4.56 -10.95
N ALA A 59 -2.71 3.90 -12.10
CA ALA A 59 -2.96 4.53 -13.40
C ALA A 59 -4.43 4.90 -13.66
N GLY A 60 -5.35 4.60 -12.71
CA GLY A 60 -6.78 4.84 -12.87
C GLY A 60 -7.47 3.92 -13.91
N ASN A 61 -6.81 2.86 -14.35
CA ASN A 61 -7.36 1.93 -15.34
C ASN A 61 -8.14 0.81 -14.63
N LYS A 62 -9.44 1.06 -14.42
CA LYS A 62 -10.35 0.17 -13.69
C LYS A 62 -10.39 -1.24 -14.26
N ASP A 63 -10.63 -1.34 -15.57
CA ASP A 63 -10.91 -2.64 -16.22
C ASP A 63 -9.69 -3.57 -16.14
N GLU A 64 -8.50 -3.04 -16.39
CA GLU A 64 -7.27 -3.81 -16.29
C GLU A 64 -6.93 -4.16 -14.83
N ALA A 65 -7.12 -3.22 -13.89
CA ALA A 65 -6.88 -3.50 -12.48
C ALA A 65 -7.77 -4.63 -11.95
N ILE A 66 -9.07 -4.61 -12.26
CA ILE A 66 -10.01 -5.67 -11.88
C ILE A 66 -9.66 -6.98 -12.58
N ARG A 67 -9.36 -6.96 -13.88
CA ARG A 67 -8.97 -8.15 -14.63
C ARG A 67 -7.76 -8.87 -14.01
N TYR A 68 -6.73 -8.12 -13.58
CA TYR A 68 -5.57 -8.72 -12.91
C TYR A 68 -5.87 -9.16 -11.49
N ALA A 69 -6.75 -8.48 -10.76
CA ALA A 69 -7.23 -8.93 -9.45
C ALA A 69 -7.94 -10.29 -9.55
N GLU A 70 -8.88 -10.44 -10.48
CA GLU A 70 -9.57 -11.70 -10.74
C GLU A 70 -8.62 -12.81 -11.20
N SER A 71 -7.63 -12.47 -12.06
CA SER A 71 -6.61 -13.42 -12.48
C SER A 71 -5.75 -13.89 -11.31
N ALA A 72 -5.36 -13.00 -10.39
CA ALA A 72 -4.61 -13.35 -9.21
C ALA A 72 -5.41 -14.26 -8.26
N LEU A 73 -6.70 -13.99 -8.05
CA LEU A 73 -7.58 -14.85 -7.25
C LEU A 73 -7.73 -16.25 -7.85
N ALA A 74 -7.94 -16.35 -9.17
CA ALA A 74 -8.00 -17.64 -9.85
C ALA A 74 -6.67 -18.42 -9.73
N LEU A 75 -5.53 -17.73 -9.69
CA LEU A 75 -4.22 -18.33 -9.49
C LEU A 75 -4.01 -18.79 -8.05
N VAL A 76 -4.54 -18.06 -7.04
CA VAL A 76 -4.56 -18.53 -5.64
C VAL A 76 -5.22 -19.90 -5.53
N ASP A 77 -6.39 -20.05 -6.15
CA ASP A 77 -7.14 -21.32 -6.13
C ASP A 77 -6.39 -22.44 -6.87
N ARG A 78 -5.86 -22.17 -8.07
CA ARG A 78 -5.14 -23.17 -8.88
C ARG A 78 -3.82 -23.61 -8.27
N THR A 79 -3.10 -22.70 -7.62
CA THR A 79 -1.83 -23.03 -6.97
C THR A 79 -1.99 -23.66 -5.58
N GLY A 80 -3.23 -23.76 -5.08
CA GLY A 80 -3.55 -24.39 -3.80
C GLY A 80 -3.00 -23.67 -2.59
N ILE A 81 -2.74 -22.36 -2.71
CA ILE A 81 -2.22 -21.53 -1.61
C ILE A 81 -3.31 -20.85 -0.79
N ASP A 82 -4.58 -21.17 -1.04
CA ASP A 82 -5.67 -20.60 -0.23
C ASP A 82 -5.46 -20.84 1.27
N GLY A 83 -5.86 -19.88 2.09
CA GLY A 83 -5.61 -19.89 3.54
C GLY A 83 -4.16 -19.63 3.96
N THR A 84 -3.24 -19.32 3.02
CA THR A 84 -1.88 -18.84 3.34
C THR A 84 -1.83 -17.32 3.48
N VAL A 85 -0.79 -16.82 4.16
CA VAL A 85 -0.55 -15.38 4.27
C VAL A 85 -0.43 -14.71 2.89
N ALA A 86 0.17 -15.39 1.91
CA ALA A 86 0.28 -14.88 0.54
C ALA A 86 -1.10 -14.68 -0.11
N ALA A 87 -2.03 -15.63 0.08
CA ALA A 87 -3.41 -15.48 -0.38
C ALA A 87 -4.12 -14.31 0.33
N GLY A 88 -3.90 -14.14 1.63
CA GLY A 88 -4.38 -12.99 2.38
C GLY A 88 -3.89 -11.67 1.80
N THR A 89 -2.61 -11.57 1.41
CA THR A 89 -2.05 -10.38 0.77
C THR A 89 -2.71 -10.10 -0.59
N VAL A 90 -2.93 -11.13 -1.40
CA VAL A 90 -3.68 -10.97 -2.66
C VAL A 90 -5.09 -10.44 -2.40
N CYS A 91 -5.79 -10.97 -1.40
CA CYS A 91 -7.11 -10.47 -1.00
C CYS A 91 -7.06 -8.99 -0.58
N VAL A 92 -6.08 -8.56 0.23
CA VAL A 92 -5.91 -7.14 0.60
C VAL A 92 -5.75 -6.28 -0.65
N ASN A 93 -4.91 -6.68 -1.60
CA ASN A 93 -4.67 -5.92 -2.82
C ASN A 93 -5.91 -5.87 -3.72
N CYS A 94 -6.67 -6.97 -3.84
CA CYS A 94 -7.98 -6.97 -4.50
C CYS A 94 -8.94 -5.98 -3.84
N GLY A 95 -9.09 -6.04 -2.51
CA GLY A 95 -9.92 -5.08 -1.76
C GLY A 95 -9.51 -3.63 -2.05
N THR A 96 -8.19 -3.35 -2.12
CA THR A 96 -7.68 -2.01 -2.43
C THR A 96 -8.06 -1.57 -3.86
N VAL A 97 -8.04 -2.49 -4.84
CA VAL A 97 -8.51 -2.21 -6.21
C VAL A 97 -9.98 -1.83 -6.20
N TYR A 98 -10.85 -2.65 -5.61
CA TYR A 98 -12.29 -2.37 -5.56
C TYR A 98 -12.62 -1.09 -4.79
N THR A 99 -11.92 -0.82 -3.69
CA THR A 99 -12.07 0.46 -2.94
C THR A 99 -11.74 1.66 -3.82
N ALA A 100 -10.60 1.63 -4.52
CA ALA A 100 -10.14 2.73 -5.38
C ALA A 100 -11.12 3.07 -6.51
N PHE A 101 -11.89 2.09 -6.97
CA PHE A 101 -12.88 2.28 -8.04
C PHE A 101 -14.33 2.40 -7.53
N GLY A 102 -14.53 2.75 -6.25
CA GLY A 102 -15.83 3.07 -5.69
C GLY A 102 -16.77 1.87 -5.52
N GLN A 103 -16.19 0.68 -5.30
CA GLN A 103 -16.92 -0.57 -5.06
C GLN A 103 -16.67 -1.09 -3.64
N PRO A 104 -17.02 -0.33 -2.56
CA PRO A 104 -16.65 -0.69 -1.20
C PRO A 104 -17.30 -1.99 -0.71
N LYS A 105 -18.48 -2.35 -1.20
CA LYS A 105 -19.15 -3.61 -0.83
C LYS A 105 -18.37 -4.82 -1.33
N ASP A 106 -17.90 -4.76 -2.57
CA ASP A 106 -17.09 -5.84 -3.15
C ASP A 106 -15.72 -5.91 -2.50
N ALA A 107 -15.12 -4.75 -2.21
CA ALA A 107 -13.84 -4.65 -1.51
C ALA A 107 -13.89 -5.32 -0.13
N MET A 108 -14.97 -5.10 0.63
CA MET A 108 -15.09 -5.63 2.00
C MET A 108 -15.05 -7.15 2.03
N VAL A 109 -15.61 -7.84 1.05
CA VAL A 109 -15.55 -9.32 0.95
C VAL A 109 -14.10 -9.82 0.95
N TYR A 110 -13.23 -9.15 0.23
CA TYR A 110 -11.81 -9.52 0.17
C TYR A 110 -11.06 -9.18 1.44
N TYR A 111 -11.34 -8.03 2.05
CA TYR A 111 -10.74 -7.66 3.34
C TYR A 111 -11.16 -8.61 4.45
N GLU A 112 -12.43 -9.05 4.51
CA GLU A 112 -12.90 -10.03 5.48
C GLU A 112 -12.22 -11.40 5.27
N ARG A 113 -12.04 -11.84 4.03
CA ARG A 113 -11.26 -13.06 3.73
C ARG A 113 -9.80 -12.92 4.19
N ALA A 114 -9.17 -11.77 3.93
CA ALA A 114 -7.82 -11.49 4.42
C ALA A 114 -7.74 -11.47 5.95
N ALA A 115 -8.72 -10.85 6.63
CA ALA A 115 -8.80 -10.80 8.09
C ALA A 115 -8.91 -12.20 8.70
N ALA A 116 -9.72 -13.09 8.12
CA ALA A 116 -9.85 -14.48 8.56
C ALA A 116 -8.53 -15.24 8.42
N ILE A 117 -7.81 -15.05 7.30
CA ILE A 117 -6.50 -15.69 7.05
C ILE A 117 -5.46 -15.14 8.04
N TYR A 118 -5.34 -13.82 8.16
CA TYR A 118 -4.33 -13.19 9.01
C TYR A 118 -4.56 -13.52 10.49
N GLY A 119 -5.83 -13.52 10.95
CA GLY A 119 -6.17 -13.90 12.30
C GLY A 119 -5.79 -15.32 12.69
N GLN A 120 -5.67 -16.23 11.71
CA GLN A 120 -5.23 -17.62 11.93
C GLN A 120 -3.73 -17.84 11.77
N ARG A 121 -3.06 -16.98 11.01
CA ARG A 121 -1.69 -17.23 10.54
C ARG A 121 -0.65 -16.25 11.09
N LEU A 122 -1.08 -15.07 11.52
CA LEU A 122 -0.18 -14.00 11.96
C LEU A 122 -0.38 -13.71 13.46
N GLY A 123 0.66 -13.16 14.08
CA GLY A 123 0.58 -12.63 15.43
C GLY A 123 -0.20 -11.31 15.49
N THR A 124 -0.57 -10.91 16.70
CA THR A 124 -1.31 -9.66 16.93
C THR A 124 -0.49 -8.40 16.61
N ALA A 125 0.83 -8.49 16.66
CA ALA A 125 1.79 -7.43 16.35
C ALA A 125 2.44 -7.64 14.97
N ASP A 126 1.63 -7.85 13.93
CA ASP A 126 2.11 -7.99 12.55
C ASP A 126 1.66 -6.78 11.72
N ALA A 127 2.61 -6.14 11.04
CA ALA A 127 2.35 -4.94 10.23
C ALA A 127 1.27 -5.15 9.15
N ARG A 128 1.14 -6.37 8.62
CA ARG A 128 0.11 -6.71 7.62
C ARG A 128 -1.30 -6.62 8.19
N VAL A 129 -1.47 -6.98 9.48
CA VAL A 129 -2.76 -6.84 10.19
C VAL A 129 -3.12 -5.37 10.37
N GLY A 130 -2.15 -4.54 10.79
CA GLY A 130 -2.34 -3.09 10.89
C GLY A 130 -2.71 -2.46 9.56
N SER A 131 -1.97 -2.81 8.49
CA SER A 131 -2.25 -2.33 7.13
C SER A 131 -3.63 -2.77 6.62
N LEU A 132 -4.05 -4.00 6.93
CA LEU A 132 -5.40 -4.48 6.59
C LEU A 132 -6.48 -3.62 7.25
N TYR A 133 -6.37 -3.35 8.57
CA TYR A 133 -7.34 -2.49 9.26
C TYR A 133 -7.35 -1.06 8.73
N ASN A 134 -6.21 -0.50 8.36
CA ASN A 134 -6.14 0.81 7.71
C ASN A 134 -6.88 0.82 6.36
N ASN A 135 -6.70 -0.21 5.53
CA ASN A 135 -7.39 -0.33 4.25
C ASN A 135 -8.90 -0.59 4.41
N MET A 136 -9.30 -1.41 5.40
CA MET A 136 -10.71 -1.59 5.76
C MET A 136 -11.35 -0.26 6.19
N ALA A 137 -10.65 0.53 7.00
CA ALA A 137 -11.13 1.83 7.43
C ALA A 137 -11.34 2.79 6.26
N ALA A 138 -10.41 2.87 5.32
CA ALA A 138 -10.55 3.68 4.10
C ALA A 138 -11.75 3.21 3.24
N CYS A 139 -11.95 1.89 3.13
CA CYS A 139 -13.11 1.31 2.45
C CYS A 139 -14.43 1.68 3.13
N LEU A 140 -14.50 1.56 4.46
CA LEU A 140 -15.67 1.94 5.25
C LEU A 140 -15.96 3.44 5.18
N THR A 141 -14.91 4.27 5.14
CA THR A 141 -15.06 5.72 4.89
C THR A 141 -15.72 5.98 3.54
N ALA A 142 -15.26 5.32 2.48
CA ALA A 142 -15.85 5.43 1.16
C ALA A 142 -17.30 4.91 1.08
N ALA A 143 -17.65 3.98 1.96
CA ALA A 143 -19.01 3.46 2.12
C ALA A 143 -19.93 4.36 2.96
N GLY A 144 -19.42 5.41 3.62
CA GLY A 144 -20.15 6.27 4.56
C GLY A 144 -20.37 5.63 5.95
N GLU A 145 -19.69 4.51 6.24
CA GLU A 145 -19.78 3.80 7.52
C GLU A 145 -18.76 4.35 8.55
N TYR A 146 -18.87 5.62 8.86
CA TYR A 146 -17.84 6.40 9.55
C TYR A 146 -17.47 5.87 10.93
N VAL A 147 -18.45 5.41 11.73
CA VAL A 147 -18.19 4.85 13.06
C VAL A 147 -17.32 3.60 12.98
N LYS A 148 -17.64 2.69 12.07
CA LYS A 148 -16.84 1.47 11.86
C LYS A 148 -15.47 1.77 11.27
N ALA A 149 -15.38 2.81 10.42
CA ALA A 149 -14.12 3.28 9.87
C ALA A 149 -13.20 3.79 10.98
N GLU A 150 -13.71 4.61 11.90
CA GLU A 150 -12.97 5.13 13.05
C GLU A 150 -12.47 3.99 13.96
N GLU A 151 -13.32 3.01 14.27
CA GLU A 151 -12.93 1.82 15.02
C GLU A 151 -11.81 1.03 14.33
N SER A 152 -11.87 0.92 13.00
CA SER A 152 -10.88 0.19 12.22
C SER A 152 -9.53 0.94 12.19
N TYR A 153 -9.51 2.27 12.06
CA TYR A 153 -8.28 3.06 12.23
C TYR A 153 -7.71 2.92 13.64
N GLY A 154 -8.55 2.91 14.68
CA GLY A 154 -8.12 2.64 16.05
C GLY A 154 -7.42 1.29 16.20
N LYS A 155 -7.99 0.22 15.62
CA LYS A 155 -7.37 -1.11 15.58
C LYS A 155 -6.03 -1.09 14.83
N ALA A 156 -5.95 -0.42 13.68
CA ALA A 156 -4.71 -0.28 12.92
C ALA A 156 -3.61 0.37 13.76
N LEU A 157 -3.91 1.49 14.44
CA LEU A 157 -2.97 2.19 15.30
C LEU A 157 -2.52 1.33 16.49
N THR A 158 -3.44 0.58 17.10
CA THR A 158 -3.12 -0.33 18.22
C THR A 158 -2.17 -1.43 17.78
N VAL A 159 -2.47 -2.13 16.68
CA VAL A 159 -1.60 -3.20 16.15
C VAL A 159 -0.24 -2.64 15.78
N MET A 160 -0.19 -1.52 15.06
CA MET A 160 1.06 -0.92 14.60
C MET A 160 1.90 -0.37 15.74
N SER A 161 1.30 0.01 16.89
CA SER A 161 2.07 0.47 18.04
C SER A 161 2.99 -0.61 18.64
N GLU A 162 2.66 -1.87 18.41
CA GLU A 162 3.46 -3.02 18.85
C GLU A 162 4.50 -3.47 17.80
N VAL A 163 4.50 -2.85 16.61
CA VAL A 163 5.42 -3.18 15.52
C VAL A 163 6.58 -2.19 15.50
N PRO A 164 7.82 -2.61 15.77
CA PRO A 164 8.98 -1.73 15.71
C PRO A 164 9.18 -1.10 14.32
N GLY A 165 9.46 0.19 14.27
CA GLY A 165 9.72 0.91 13.03
C GLY A 165 8.47 1.23 12.21
N SER A 166 7.27 1.11 12.81
CA SER A 166 5.99 1.38 12.15
C SER A 166 5.53 2.85 12.27
N GLU A 167 6.38 3.72 12.78
CA GLU A 167 6.08 5.13 12.98
C GLU A 167 5.55 5.80 11.70
N PRO A 168 6.16 5.59 10.51
CA PRO A 168 5.68 6.18 9.26
C PRO A 168 4.28 5.69 8.87
N GLU A 169 3.99 4.39 9.01
CA GLU A 169 2.69 3.80 8.70
C GLU A 169 1.60 4.27 9.67
N ARG A 170 1.97 4.47 10.95
CA ARG A 170 1.07 5.07 11.95
C ARG A 170 0.77 6.52 11.61
N ALA A 171 1.74 7.27 11.10
CA ALA A 171 1.52 8.64 10.64
C ALA A 171 0.52 8.69 9.48
N ILE A 172 0.65 7.82 8.47
CA ILE A 172 -0.35 7.70 7.39
C ILE A 172 -1.74 7.39 7.98
N THR A 173 -1.82 6.45 8.92
CA THR A 173 -3.09 6.04 9.52
C THR A 173 -3.75 7.20 10.28
N LEU A 174 -2.99 8.02 11.01
CA LEU A 174 -3.48 9.21 11.69
C LEU A 174 -3.99 10.27 10.70
N LEU A 175 -3.27 10.50 9.60
CA LEU A 175 -3.69 11.43 8.56
C LEU A 175 -4.97 10.96 7.84
N ASN A 176 -5.09 9.66 7.58
CA ASN A 176 -6.33 9.08 7.05
C ASN A 176 -7.49 9.22 8.04
N LEU A 177 -7.23 9.08 9.35
CA LEU A 177 -8.22 9.32 10.40
C LEU A 177 -8.63 10.80 10.45
N ALA A 178 -7.70 11.74 10.30
CA ALA A 178 -8.01 13.16 10.20
C ALA A 178 -8.97 13.45 9.04
N ASP A 179 -8.71 12.83 7.88
CA ASP A 179 -9.57 12.98 6.70
C ASP A 179 -10.96 12.33 6.89
N LEU A 180 -11.04 11.17 7.55
CA LEU A 180 -12.31 10.58 7.98
C LEU A 180 -13.10 11.53 8.88
N LEU A 181 -12.45 12.12 9.91
CA LEU A 181 -13.11 13.03 10.86
C LEU A 181 -13.68 14.27 10.15
N ARG A 182 -12.91 14.81 9.20
CA ARG A 182 -13.36 15.94 8.35
C ARG A 182 -14.60 15.57 7.54
N VAL A 183 -14.60 14.40 6.92
CA VAL A 183 -15.73 13.94 6.07
C VAL A 183 -16.96 13.60 6.90
N ALA A 184 -16.77 12.97 8.06
CA ALA A 184 -17.86 12.48 8.90
C ALA A 184 -18.54 13.59 9.71
N TYR A 185 -17.76 14.53 10.26
CA TYR A 185 -18.23 15.52 11.25
C TYR A 185 -18.07 16.96 10.78
N GLY A 186 -17.35 17.21 9.69
CA GLY A 186 -17.00 18.55 9.23
C GLY A 186 -15.77 19.12 9.91
N LEU A 187 -15.13 20.09 9.22
CA LEU A 187 -13.85 20.65 9.68
C LEU A 187 -14.00 21.42 11.00
N ALA A 188 -15.11 22.17 11.15
CA ALA A 188 -15.33 23.00 12.34
C ALA A 188 -15.59 22.17 13.60
N ASP A 189 -16.43 21.13 13.49
CA ASP A 189 -16.84 20.33 14.64
C ASP A 189 -15.78 19.31 15.07
N ALA A 190 -14.87 18.96 14.17
CA ALA A 190 -13.81 17.99 14.43
C ALA A 190 -12.40 18.61 14.52
N CYS A 191 -12.27 19.94 14.52
CA CYS A 191 -10.97 20.62 14.38
C CYS A 191 -9.93 20.15 15.42
N GLU A 192 -10.27 20.11 16.70
CA GLU A 192 -9.32 19.68 17.76
C GLU A 192 -8.84 18.24 17.55
N ARG A 193 -9.73 17.34 17.13
CA ARG A 193 -9.39 15.93 16.86
C ARG A 193 -8.51 15.79 15.62
N ILE A 194 -8.80 16.60 14.59
CA ILE A 194 -8.01 16.65 13.37
C ILE A 194 -6.61 17.17 13.67
N ASP A 195 -6.51 18.28 14.41
CA ASP A 195 -5.24 18.88 14.80
C ASP A 195 -4.39 17.90 15.63
N ASP A 196 -4.99 17.15 16.59
CA ASP A 196 -4.31 16.08 17.34
C ASP A 196 -3.77 15.01 16.38
N CYS A 197 -4.56 14.55 15.44
CA CYS A 197 -4.11 13.54 14.48
C CYS A 197 -2.93 14.03 13.63
N VAL A 198 -3.01 15.26 13.11
CA VAL A 198 -1.97 15.84 12.26
C VAL A 198 -0.69 16.08 13.06
N GLN A 199 -0.78 16.62 14.29
CA GLN A 199 0.37 16.83 15.15
C GLN A 199 1.06 15.51 15.51
N ARG A 200 0.30 14.51 15.92
CA ARG A 200 0.85 13.18 16.24
C ARG A 200 1.48 12.49 15.02
N ALA A 201 0.90 12.67 13.84
CA ALA A 201 1.50 12.18 12.61
C ALA A 201 2.85 12.84 12.33
N HIS A 202 2.97 14.15 12.54
CA HIS A 202 4.24 14.88 12.46
C HIS A 202 5.25 14.33 13.46
N ASP A 203 4.88 14.17 14.72
CA ASP A 203 5.78 13.72 15.79
C ASP A 203 6.30 12.30 15.51
N LEU A 204 5.47 11.42 14.95
CA LEU A 204 5.89 10.09 14.52
C LEU A 204 6.91 10.14 13.37
N MET A 205 6.72 11.04 12.40
CA MET A 205 7.63 11.18 11.26
C MET A 205 8.98 11.81 11.65
N GLU A 206 9.01 12.60 12.72
CA GLU A 206 10.22 13.27 13.25
C GLU A 206 10.87 12.50 14.41
N GLY A 207 10.31 11.35 14.82
CA GLY A 207 10.82 10.54 15.90
C GLY A 207 12.28 10.13 15.72
N GLU A 208 13.03 10.07 16.83
CA GLU A 208 14.40 9.55 16.84
C GLU A 208 14.40 8.07 16.44
N GLY A 209 15.25 7.71 15.47
CA GLY A 209 15.38 6.32 15.02
C GLY A 209 14.51 5.91 13.85
N VAL A 210 13.65 6.78 13.32
CA VAL A 210 12.88 6.49 12.11
C VAL A 210 13.83 6.22 10.93
N ALA A 211 13.77 5.00 10.39
CA ALA A 211 14.58 4.60 9.25
C ALA A 211 14.15 5.34 7.98
N ARG A 212 15.03 6.15 7.41
CA ARG A 212 14.76 7.00 6.24
C ARG A 212 15.21 6.34 4.93
N GLY A 213 14.66 5.16 4.64
CA GLY A 213 14.85 4.41 3.41
C GLY A 213 13.77 4.67 2.37
N THR A 214 13.70 3.80 1.35
CA THR A 214 12.72 3.88 0.25
C THR A 214 11.28 3.81 0.74
N ASP A 215 11.00 2.99 1.77
CA ASP A 215 9.66 2.88 2.36
C ASP A 215 9.24 4.20 3.02
N TYR A 216 10.17 4.84 3.76
CA TYR A 216 9.94 6.17 4.32
C TYR A 216 9.70 7.22 3.21
N ALA A 217 10.41 7.15 2.09
CA ALA A 217 10.19 8.05 0.96
C ALA A 217 8.77 7.92 0.40
N GLN A 218 8.27 6.68 0.25
CA GLN A 218 6.88 6.44 -0.17
C GLN A 218 5.87 7.04 0.82
N VAL A 219 6.15 6.93 2.12
CA VAL A 219 5.31 7.55 3.15
C VAL A 219 5.35 9.06 3.05
N CYS A 220 6.52 9.68 2.86
CA CYS A 220 6.63 11.12 2.65
C CYS A 220 5.74 11.61 1.50
N GLY A 221 5.77 10.91 0.35
CA GLY A 221 4.94 11.23 -0.81
C GLY A 221 3.43 11.13 -0.53
N LYS A 222 3.01 10.18 0.30
CA LYS A 222 1.60 10.02 0.71
C LYS A 222 1.17 11.07 1.73
N CYS A 223 2.03 11.42 2.68
CA CYS A 223 1.72 12.34 3.77
C CYS A 223 1.76 13.81 3.34
N ALA A 224 2.70 14.19 2.46
CA ALA A 224 2.89 15.58 2.06
C ALA A 224 1.60 16.30 1.59
N PRO A 225 0.78 15.75 0.67
CA PRO A 225 -0.44 16.44 0.24
C PRO A 225 -1.48 16.59 1.36
N ILE A 226 -1.49 15.68 2.35
CA ILE A 226 -2.43 15.75 3.47
C ILE A 226 -1.97 16.83 4.46
N PHE A 227 -0.69 16.88 4.80
CA PHE A 227 -0.13 17.97 5.61
C PHE A 227 -0.37 19.34 4.96
N GLU A 228 -0.18 19.45 3.64
CA GLU A 228 -0.45 20.67 2.90
C GLU A 228 -1.92 21.08 2.99
N TYR A 229 -2.85 20.14 2.86
CA TYR A 229 -4.29 20.36 3.00
C TYR A 229 -4.65 20.96 4.36
N TYR A 230 -4.00 20.50 5.45
CA TYR A 230 -4.19 20.99 6.81
C TYR A 230 -3.30 22.20 7.17
N GLY A 231 -2.69 22.86 6.18
CA GLY A 231 -1.96 24.12 6.38
C GLY A 231 -0.50 23.96 6.80
N TRP A 232 0.07 22.75 6.81
CA TRP A 232 1.46 22.48 7.14
C TRP A 232 2.37 22.58 5.90
N PHE A 233 2.30 23.70 5.19
CA PHE A 233 2.94 23.90 3.89
C PHE A 233 4.46 23.68 3.92
N ALA A 234 5.15 24.25 4.90
CA ALA A 234 6.60 24.12 5.02
C ALA A 234 7.03 22.67 5.26
N TYR A 235 6.26 21.93 6.06
CA TYR A 235 6.53 20.52 6.35
C TYR A 235 6.21 19.63 5.15
N ALA A 236 5.12 19.89 4.45
CA ALA A 236 4.78 19.18 3.22
C ALA A 236 5.88 19.33 2.15
N GLU A 237 6.45 20.54 2.01
CA GLU A 237 7.58 20.77 1.11
C GLU A 237 8.84 20.03 1.57
N GLU A 238 9.10 19.98 2.87
CA GLU A 238 10.20 19.21 3.43
C GLU A 238 10.07 17.71 3.14
N LEU A 239 8.86 17.13 3.31
CA LEU A 239 8.61 15.73 3.00
C LEU A 239 8.86 15.42 1.51
N ARG A 240 8.43 16.30 0.59
CA ARG A 240 8.71 16.14 -0.85
C ARG A 240 10.22 16.19 -1.14
N ARG A 241 10.95 17.05 -0.46
CA ARG A 241 12.43 17.12 -0.58
C ARG A 241 13.10 15.84 -0.09
N ARG A 242 12.63 15.28 1.04
CA ARG A 242 13.13 14.01 1.58
C ARG A 242 12.88 12.86 0.62
N GLU A 243 11.66 12.76 0.08
CA GLU A 243 11.30 11.77 -0.93
C GLU A 243 12.23 11.85 -2.15
N ALA A 244 12.36 13.02 -2.75
CA ALA A 244 13.21 13.23 -3.92
C ALA A 244 14.70 12.93 -3.63
N ALA A 245 15.21 13.30 -2.44
CA ALA A 245 16.60 13.04 -2.06
C ALA A 245 16.89 11.54 -1.87
N ILE A 246 15.94 10.77 -1.36
CA ILE A 246 16.10 9.33 -1.16
C ILE A 246 16.07 8.61 -2.52
N TYR A 247 15.11 8.92 -3.39
CA TYR A 247 15.05 8.33 -4.73
C TYR A 247 16.20 8.76 -5.62
N GLY A 248 16.67 10.03 -5.50
CA GLY A 248 17.84 10.51 -6.22
C GLY A 248 19.12 9.77 -5.84
N LYS A 249 19.31 9.39 -4.59
CA LYS A 249 20.44 8.56 -4.14
C LYS A 249 20.32 7.12 -4.64
N ALA A 250 19.14 6.51 -4.52
CA ALA A 250 18.91 5.16 -5.01
C ALA A 250 19.14 5.03 -6.53
N GLY A 251 18.80 6.06 -7.31
CA GLY A 251 19.08 6.13 -8.73
C GLY A 251 20.58 6.22 -9.06
N ASN A 252 21.36 6.95 -8.26
CA ASN A 252 22.80 7.09 -8.48
C ASN A 252 23.61 5.83 -8.09
N ASP A 253 23.23 5.16 -7.01
CA ASP A 253 23.89 3.92 -6.58
C ASP A 253 23.68 2.77 -7.57
N SER A 254 22.57 2.78 -8.32
CA SER A 254 22.29 1.80 -9.37
C SER A 254 23.14 2.01 -10.64
N VAL A 255 23.57 3.25 -10.92
CA VAL A 255 24.39 3.58 -12.09
C VAL A 255 25.88 3.27 -11.86
N THR A 256 26.35 3.32 -10.61
CA THR A 256 27.75 3.02 -10.25
C THR A 256 28.05 1.54 -10.11
N GLY A 257 27.02 0.68 -9.87
CA GLY A 257 27.17 -0.77 -9.77
C GLY A 257 27.30 -1.54 -11.09
N GLU A 258 27.08 -0.91 -12.24
CA GLU A 258 27.22 -1.54 -13.58
C GLU A 258 28.59 -1.36 -14.23
N ARG A 259 29.60 -0.89 -13.50
CA ARG A 259 30.98 -0.73 -14.01
C ARG A 259 32.01 -1.62 -13.28
N VAL A 260 31.71 -2.91 -13.16
CA VAL A 260 32.76 -3.90 -12.85
C VAL A 260 32.48 -5.18 -13.65
#